data_d79d34dcad918f972e7ed969dd66bb9e
#
_entry.id   d79d34dcad918f972e7ed969dd66bb9e
#
_cell.length_a   1.000
_cell.length_b   1.000
_cell.length_c   1.000
_cell.angle_alpha   90.00
_cell.angle_beta   90.00
_cell.angle_gamma   90.00
#
_symmetry.space_group_name_H-M   'P 1'
#
loop_
_entity.id
_entity.type
_entity.pdbx_description
1 polymer ?
#
loop_
_entity_poly.entity_id
_entity_poly.type
_entity_poly.pdbx_seq_one_letter_code
_entity_poly.pdbx_strand_id
1 'polypeptide(L)'
;MKKLLYLFIVSGILLCACRHTDSTALLRQADAVVYGNADSAMKLLSLIKNPERLPFEEKMLYGWLRTFAHNVRGASMAEDSLILPAFHYFVAGPDTVKMLNSFVLKSKYLYWQNKHKEAMAVLDSGIAAATACRDTYLMVNMLSEKANRYVYVEKDYKKAIEAHLRAIAIREDEGLCYSLGIAMGLQGNDSASYYMDRSIELVEKKKDTTRLVHYLRNYAQLLSYISRDYKKAAEVSKRLRSLAPDGGQVAMTDLVLTECFLKMGELDSAQYYLDQGRALLARREKLLSTENMMTYYQGLIDYTRHRTFDFLKVMRYNDSVHNALYALQSTIQRKDESKESLSNANLQLTVERQEAQLTLLACLLLLVVTGGGAFFYIRARRHRLIEAEERIETLNRLLADATKGQ
;
A
#
# COMPACT_ATOMS: atom_id res chain seq x y z
N MET A 1 41.40 -19.85 -32.81
CA MET A 1 40.89 -18.80 -31.89
C MET A 1 39.50 -18.22 -32.28
N LYS A 2 39.25 -17.80 -33.52
CA LYS A 2 37.93 -17.25 -33.92
C LYS A 2 36.75 -18.22 -33.68
N LYS A 3 36.90 -19.52 -33.97
CA LYS A 3 35.83 -20.54 -33.74
C LYS A 3 35.52 -20.77 -32.26
N LEU A 4 36.53 -20.69 -31.37
CA LEU A 4 36.32 -20.81 -29.92
C LEU A 4 35.59 -19.59 -29.35
N LEU A 5 35.87 -18.37 -29.84
CA LEU A 5 35.22 -17.15 -29.46
C LEU A 5 33.73 -17.14 -29.87
N TYR A 6 33.42 -17.66 -31.07
CA TYR A 6 32.04 -17.84 -31.53
C TYR A 6 31.28 -18.84 -30.67
N LEU A 7 31.92 -19.94 -30.26
CA LEU A 7 31.29 -20.95 -29.37
C LEU A 7 30.98 -20.34 -27.98
N PHE A 8 31.90 -19.51 -27.45
CA PHE A 8 31.66 -18.79 -26.16
C PHE A 8 30.56 -17.76 -26.24
N ILE A 9 30.47 -17.00 -27.35
CA ILE A 9 29.39 -16.02 -27.55
C ILE A 9 28.05 -16.72 -27.70
N VAL A 10 27.98 -17.81 -28.50
CA VAL A 10 26.74 -18.58 -28.69
C VAL A 10 26.30 -19.28 -27.40
N SER A 11 27.23 -19.84 -26.61
CA SER A 11 26.89 -20.44 -25.30
C SER A 11 26.48 -19.40 -24.28
N GLY A 12 27.08 -18.22 -24.29
CA GLY A 12 26.66 -17.08 -23.45
C GLY A 12 25.24 -16.57 -23.76
N ILE A 13 24.89 -16.51 -25.04
CA ILE A 13 23.55 -16.13 -25.51
C ILE A 13 22.50 -17.19 -25.13
N LEU A 14 22.85 -18.48 -25.27
CA LEU A 14 21.97 -19.61 -24.89
C LEU A 14 21.75 -19.69 -23.37
N LEU A 15 22.76 -19.42 -22.54
CA LEU A 15 22.63 -19.39 -21.08
C LEU A 15 21.81 -18.16 -20.59
N CYS A 16 21.90 -17.03 -21.27
CA CYS A 16 21.02 -15.88 -21.00
C CYS A 16 19.57 -16.15 -21.42
N ALA A 17 19.34 -16.82 -22.56
CA ALA A 17 18.00 -17.15 -23.04
C ALA A 17 17.27 -18.14 -22.12
N CYS A 18 17.95 -19.15 -21.55
CA CYS A 18 17.32 -20.10 -20.62
C CYS A 18 16.88 -19.43 -19.30
N ARG A 19 17.66 -18.49 -18.75
CA ARG A 19 17.25 -17.74 -17.54
C ARG A 19 16.08 -16.79 -17.82
N HIS A 20 15.98 -16.25 -19.02
CA HIS A 20 14.92 -15.36 -19.44
C HIS A 20 13.58 -16.09 -19.60
N THR A 21 13.61 -17.32 -20.11
CA THR A 21 12.43 -18.14 -20.36
C THR A 21 11.69 -18.49 -19.06
N ASP A 22 12.42 -18.81 -18.00
CA ASP A 22 11.84 -19.14 -16.70
C ASP A 22 11.10 -17.95 -16.07
N SER A 23 11.69 -16.76 -16.09
CA SER A 23 11.05 -15.56 -15.52
C SER A 23 9.82 -15.12 -16.31
N THR A 24 9.87 -15.20 -17.64
CA THR A 24 8.73 -14.91 -18.54
C THR A 24 7.58 -15.87 -18.30
N ALA A 25 7.86 -17.16 -18.13
CA ALA A 25 6.85 -18.18 -17.84
C ALA A 25 6.19 -17.93 -16.48
N LEU A 26 6.97 -17.61 -15.44
CA LEU A 26 6.48 -17.28 -14.11
C LEU A 26 5.58 -16.02 -14.13
N LEU A 27 5.97 -14.97 -14.86
CA LEU A 27 5.19 -13.75 -15.00
C LEU A 27 3.86 -14.00 -15.70
N ARG A 28 3.85 -14.78 -16.79
CA ARG A 28 2.60 -15.15 -17.48
C ARG A 28 1.67 -15.97 -16.59
N GLN A 29 2.20 -16.92 -15.82
CA GLN A 29 1.41 -17.70 -14.86
C GLN A 29 0.86 -16.80 -13.75
N ALA A 30 1.65 -15.88 -13.21
CA ALA A 30 1.20 -14.93 -12.21
C ALA A 30 0.11 -14.00 -12.74
N ASP A 31 0.24 -13.50 -13.98
CA ASP A 31 -0.78 -12.66 -14.64
C ASP A 31 -2.11 -13.41 -14.83
N ALA A 32 -2.03 -14.67 -15.21
CA ALA A 32 -3.23 -15.50 -15.41
C ALA A 32 -4.01 -15.76 -14.11
N VAL A 33 -3.35 -15.80 -12.96
CA VAL A 33 -4.00 -16.17 -11.70
C VAL A 33 -4.26 -14.98 -10.76
N VAL A 34 -3.66 -13.82 -10.98
CA VAL A 34 -3.65 -12.71 -10.02
C VAL A 34 -5.06 -12.18 -9.69
N TYR A 35 -5.98 -12.19 -10.64
CA TYR A 35 -7.35 -11.73 -10.42
C TYR A 35 -8.18 -12.71 -9.58
N GLY A 36 -7.90 -14.00 -9.65
CA GLY A 36 -8.62 -15.03 -8.90
C GLY A 36 -7.91 -15.48 -7.63
N ASN A 37 -6.58 -15.45 -7.61
CA ASN A 37 -5.78 -15.92 -6.47
C ASN A 37 -4.47 -15.12 -6.33
N ALA A 38 -4.55 -14.02 -5.60
CA ALA A 38 -3.41 -13.14 -5.36
C ALA A 38 -2.27 -13.82 -4.56
N ASP A 39 -2.58 -14.78 -3.69
CA ASP A 39 -1.56 -15.53 -2.93
C ASP A 39 -0.73 -16.43 -3.84
N SER A 40 -1.39 -17.10 -4.79
CA SER A 40 -0.70 -17.91 -5.80
C SER A 40 0.16 -17.03 -6.72
N ALA A 41 -0.34 -15.87 -7.14
CA ALA A 41 0.44 -14.92 -7.92
C ALA A 41 1.70 -14.46 -7.15
N MET A 42 1.57 -14.11 -5.87
CA MET A 42 2.72 -13.72 -5.03
C MET A 42 3.74 -14.85 -4.86
N LYS A 43 3.30 -16.11 -4.72
CA LYS A 43 4.21 -17.26 -4.68
C LYS A 43 5.01 -17.39 -5.97
N LEU A 44 4.37 -17.25 -7.13
CA LEU A 44 5.05 -17.27 -8.43
C LEU A 44 6.06 -16.12 -8.57
N LEU A 45 5.67 -14.90 -8.21
CA LEU A 45 6.55 -13.73 -8.24
C LEU A 45 7.76 -13.88 -7.31
N SER A 46 7.62 -14.55 -6.17
CA SER A 46 8.71 -14.78 -5.22
C SER A 46 9.79 -15.76 -5.74
N LEU A 47 9.48 -16.55 -6.76
CA LEU A 47 10.46 -17.41 -7.43
C LEU A 47 11.42 -16.64 -8.35
N ILE A 48 11.11 -15.40 -8.70
CA ILE A 48 11.96 -14.54 -9.52
C ILE A 48 13.03 -13.91 -8.63
N LYS A 49 14.25 -14.48 -8.68
CA LYS A 49 15.35 -14.13 -7.75
C LYS A 49 15.90 -12.72 -7.90
N ASN A 50 15.90 -12.15 -9.12
CA ASN A 50 16.50 -10.85 -9.42
C ASN A 50 15.53 -9.99 -10.26
N PRO A 51 14.42 -9.50 -9.71
CA PRO A 51 13.42 -8.76 -10.47
C PRO A 51 13.96 -7.44 -11.05
N GLU A 52 15.02 -6.88 -10.47
CA GLU A 52 15.69 -5.67 -10.97
C GLU A 52 16.43 -5.89 -12.30
N ARG A 53 16.79 -7.15 -12.63
CA ARG A 53 17.48 -7.53 -13.87
C ARG A 53 16.54 -7.96 -14.99
N LEU A 54 15.25 -7.96 -14.76
CA LEU A 54 14.27 -8.26 -15.78
C LEU A 54 14.34 -7.23 -16.92
N PRO A 55 14.09 -7.65 -18.17
CA PRO A 55 13.83 -6.73 -19.28
C PRO A 55 12.77 -5.71 -18.93
N PHE A 56 12.80 -4.55 -19.59
CA PHE A 56 11.95 -3.42 -19.22
C PHE A 56 10.46 -3.80 -19.13
N GLU A 57 9.89 -4.45 -20.13
CA GLU A 57 8.48 -4.83 -20.17
C GLU A 57 8.11 -5.82 -19.07
N GLU A 58 8.95 -6.84 -18.86
CA GLU A 58 8.76 -7.84 -17.80
C GLU A 58 8.88 -7.22 -16.41
N LYS A 59 9.78 -6.27 -16.24
CA LYS A 59 9.94 -5.51 -15.00
C LYS A 59 8.70 -4.65 -14.70
N MET A 60 8.11 -4.03 -15.73
CA MET A 60 6.85 -3.28 -15.59
C MET A 60 5.72 -4.22 -15.20
N LEU A 61 5.60 -5.37 -15.86
CA LEU A 61 4.60 -6.38 -15.52
C LEU A 61 4.80 -6.94 -14.10
N TYR A 62 6.03 -7.25 -13.71
CA TYR A 62 6.36 -7.69 -12.35
C TYR A 62 5.93 -6.67 -11.30
N GLY A 63 6.29 -5.40 -11.49
CA GLY A 63 5.91 -4.32 -10.57
C GLY A 63 4.39 -4.16 -10.45
N TRP A 64 3.69 -4.22 -11.58
CA TRP A 64 2.23 -4.12 -11.62
C TRP A 64 1.57 -5.31 -10.91
N LEU A 65 1.96 -6.55 -11.22
CA LEU A 65 1.41 -7.77 -10.63
C LEU A 65 1.64 -7.83 -9.12
N ARG A 66 2.84 -7.49 -8.65
CA ARG A 66 3.16 -7.44 -7.23
C ARG A 66 2.27 -6.45 -6.50
N THR A 67 2.16 -5.23 -7.02
CA THR A 67 1.33 -4.19 -6.42
C THR A 67 -0.15 -4.56 -6.45
N PHE A 68 -0.63 -5.16 -7.54
CA PHE A 68 -2.02 -5.65 -7.64
C PHE A 68 -2.29 -6.74 -6.60
N ALA A 69 -1.39 -7.71 -6.47
CA ALA A 69 -1.54 -8.78 -5.49
C ALA A 69 -1.50 -8.24 -4.04
N HIS A 70 -0.63 -7.29 -3.71
CA HIS A 70 -0.64 -6.60 -2.42
C HIS A 70 -1.97 -5.88 -2.17
N ASN A 71 -2.51 -5.19 -3.18
CA ASN A 71 -3.80 -4.53 -3.09
C ASN A 71 -4.94 -5.51 -2.76
N VAL A 72 -5.02 -6.64 -3.46
CA VAL A 72 -6.08 -7.65 -3.23
C VAL A 72 -5.96 -8.27 -1.84
N ARG A 73 -4.74 -8.49 -1.36
CA ARG A 73 -4.45 -9.05 -0.03
C ARG A 73 -4.60 -8.04 1.12
N GLY A 74 -4.83 -6.77 0.84
CA GLY A 74 -4.81 -5.70 1.84
C GLY A 74 -3.43 -5.51 2.50
N ALA A 75 -2.35 -5.92 1.82
CA ALA A 75 -0.99 -5.77 2.31
C ALA A 75 -0.45 -4.35 2.10
N SER A 76 0.64 -4.01 2.82
CA SER A 76 1.32 -2.74 2.62
C SER A 76 1.90 -2.63 1.21
N MET A 77 1.70 -1.47 0.59
CA MET A 77 2.25 -1.12 -0.73
C MET A 77 3.42 -0.11 -0.62
N ALA A 78 3.90 0.16 0.59
CA ALA A 78 4.92 1.19 0.81
C ALA A 78 6.21 0.98 -0.01
N GLU A 79 6.55 -0.28 -0.28
CA GLU A 79 7.76 -0.68 -1.03
C GLU A 79 7.51 -0.93 -2.53
N ASP A 80 6.29 -0.71 -3.02
CA ASP A 80 5.92 -1.03 -4.40
C ASP A 80 6.24 0.11 -5.39
N SER A 81 7.41 0.73 -5.27
CA SER A 81 7.81 1.88 -6.09
C SER A 81 7.81 1.62 -7.60
N LEU A 82 7.95 0.34 -8.01
CA LEU A 82 7.86 -0.06 -9.42
C LEU A 82 6.50 0.22 -10.05
N ILE A 83 5.45 0.46 -9.24
CA ILE A 83 4.15 0.87 -9.79
C ILE A 83 4.22 2.23 -10.51
N LEU A 84 5.14 3.10 -10.14
CA LEU A 84 5.27 4.41 -10.78
C LEU A 84 5.68 4.30 -12.27
N PRO A 85 6.80 3.65 -12.65
CA PRO A 85 7.12 3.42 -14.05
C PRO A 85 6.12 2.46 -14.73
N ALA A 86 5.62 1.43 -14.04
CA ALA A 86 4.60 0.53 -14.57
C ALA A 86 3.30 1.27 -14.92
N PHE A 87 2.88 2.25 -14.12
CA PHE A 87 1.75 3.11 -14.43
C PHE A 87 1.91 3.80 -15.80
N HIS A 88 3.05 4.43 -16.06
CA HIS A 88 3.29 5.10 -17.35
C HIS A 88 3.30 4.11 -18.51
N TYR A 89 3.88 2.93 -18.31
CA TYR A 89 3.91 1.86 -19.32
C TYR A 89 2.50 1.38 -19.68
N PHE A 90 1.68 1.04 -18.69
CA PHE A 90 0.34 0.50 -18.93
C PHE A 90 -0.67 1.56 -19.37
N VAL A 91 -0.53 2.82 -18.93
CA VAL A 91 -1.39 3.92 -19.40
C VAL A 91 -1.15 4.23 -20.88
N ALA A 92 0.07 4.05 -21.39
CA ALA A 92 0.39 4.21 -22.80
C ALA A 92 0.12 2.93 -23.63
N GLY A 93 -0.14 1.78 -22.97
CA GLY A 93 -0.32 0.49 -23.62
C GLY A 93 -1.76 0.21 -24.04
N PRO A 94 -1.98 -0.89 -24.79
CA PRO A 94 -3.29 -1.26 -25.32
C PRO A 94 -4.20 -2.00 -24.31
N ASP A 95 -3.65 -2.47 -23.19
CA ASP A 95 -4.39 -3.25 -22.18
C ASP A 95 -5.23 -2.31 -21.29
N THR A 96 -6.49 -2.10 -21.67
CA THR A 96 -7.42 -1.21 -20.96
C THR A 96 -7.63 -1.63 -19.50
N VAL A 97 -7.66 -2.93 -19.22
CA VAL A 97 -7.87 -3.44 -17.86
C VAL A 97 -6.69 -3.10 -16.96
N LYS A 98 -5.45 -3.37 -17.42
CA LYS A 98 -4.24 -3.00 -16.67
C LYS A 98 -4.08 -1.49 -16.60
N MET A 99 -4.40 -0.76 -17.67
CA MET A 99 -4.40 0.70 -17.70
C MET A 99 -5.27 1.27 -16.57
N LEU A 100 -6.54 0.90 -16.52
CA LEU A 100 -7.49 1.44 -15.54
C LEU A 100 -7.15 1.00 -14.10
N ASN A 101 -6.78 -0.26 -13.90
CA ASN A 101 -6.31 -0.70 -12.58
C ASN A 101 -5.04 0.03 -12.12
N SER A 102 -4.18 0.47 -13.03
CA SER A 102 -2.97 1.21 -12.69
C SER A 102 -3.27 2.54 -11.99
N PHE A 103 -4.39 3.20 -12.29
CA PHE A 103 -4.83 4.40 -11.55
C PHE A 103 -5.16 4.06 -10.10
N VAL A 104 -5.88 2.97 -9.85
CA VAL A 104 -6.20 2.50 -8.50
C VAL A 104 -4.91 2.17 -7.73
N LEU A 105 -4.02 1.39 -8.34
CA LEU A 105 -2.78 0.94 -7.70
C LEU A 105 -1.85 2.11 -7.38
N LYS A 106 -1.63 3.03 -8.33
CA LYS A 106 -0.81 4.24 -8.11
C LYS A 106 -1.41 5.12 -7.02
N SER A 107 -2.73 5.32 -7.02
CA SER A 107 -3.40 6.09 -5.96
C SER A 107 -3.19 5.46 -4.59
N LYS A 108 -3.32 4.14 -4.47
CA LYS A 108 -3.07 3.42 -3.20
C LYS A 108 -1.61 3.49 -2.79
N TYR A 109 -0.67 3.32 -3.69
CA TYR A 109 0.75 3.50 -3.42
C TYR A 109 1.04 4.92 -2.90
N LEU A 110 0.57 5.96 -3.58
CA LEU A 110 0.74 7.35 -3.15
C LEU A 110 0.14 7.62 -1.76
N TYR A 111 -0.98 6.97 -1.46
CA TYR A 111 -1.57 7.03 -0.13
C TYR A 111 -0.63 6.45 0.95
N TRP A 112 -0.02 5.29 0.70
CA TRP A 112 0.97 4.71 1.61
C TRP A 112 2.22 5.59 1.78
N GLN A 113 2.50 6.47 0.79
CA GLN A 113 3.57 7.48 0.86
C GLN A 113 3.10 8.80 1.50
N ASN A 114 1.91 8.86 2.10
CA ASN A 114 1.28 10.08 2.66
C ASN A 114 1.06 11.20 1.63
N LYS A 115 1.09 10.91 0.33
CA LYS A 115 0.86 11.86 -0.77
C LYS A 115 -0.62 11.93 -1.15
N HIS A 116 -1.46 12.34 -0.18
CA HIS A 116 -2.91 12.24 -0.29
C HIS A 116 -3.49 13.06 -1.45
N LYS A 117 -3.02 14.30 -1.66
CA LYS A 117 -3.49 15.16 -2.76
C LYS A 117 -3.18 14.56 -4.13
N GLU A 118 -1.96 14.05 -4.32
CA GLU A 118 -1.57 13.36 -5.56
C GLU A 118 -2.41 12.10 -5.79
N ALA A 119 -2.67 11.32 -4.73
CA ALA A 119 -3.52 10.13 -4.79
C ALA A 119 -4.94 10.45 -5.26
N MET A 120 -5.53 11.54 -4.77
CA MET A 120 -6.85 12.00 -5.18
C MET A 120 -6.88 12.45 -6.66
N ALA A 121 -5.87 13.21 -7.10
CA ALA A 121 -5.76 13.65 -8.50
C ALA A 121 -5.63 12.46 -9.47
N VAL A 122 -4.89 11.41 -9.05
CA VAL A 122 -4.78 10.16 -9.82
C VAL A 122 -6.12 9.46 -9.94
N LEU A 123 -6.93 9.41 -8.87
CA LEU A 123 -8.29 8.83 -8.93
C LEU A 123 -9.21 9.64 -9.84
N ASP A 124 -9.13 10.97 -9.83
CA ASP A 124 -9.93 11.81 -10.72
C ASP A 124 -9.60 11.54 -12.20
N SER A 125 -8.31 11.44 -12.52
CA SER A 125 -7.86 11.07 -13.88
C SER A 125 -8.32 9.65 -14.25
N GLY A 126 -8.27 8.70 -13.32
CA GLY A 126 -8.75 7.33 -13.52
C GLY A 126 -10.26 7.25 -13.75
N ILE A 127 -11.06 8.00 -12.99
CA ILE A 127 -12.52 8.09 -13.18
C ILE A 127 -12.84 8.63 -14.57
N ALA A 128 -12.15 9.67 -15.02
CA ALA A 128 -12.31 10.22 -16.36
C ALA A 128 -11.95 9.18 -17.45
N ALA A 129 -10.84 8.44 -17.27
CA ALA A 129 -10.42 7.39 -18.19
C ALA A 129 -11.44 6.23 -18.22
N ALA A 130 -11.92 5.76 -17.06
CA ALA A 130 -12.94 4.71 -16.97
C ALA A 130 -14.27 5.13 -17.61
N THR A 131 -14.63 6.41 -17.47
CA THR A 131 -15.81 6.97 -18.14
C THR A 131 -15.64 6.94 -19.66
N ALA A 132 -14.48 7.34 -20.18
CA ALA A 132 -14.18 7.32 -21.62
C ALA A 132 -14.19 5.87 -22.18
N CYS A 133 -13.67 4.91 -21.41
CA CYS A 133 -13.68 3.49 -21.77
C CYS A 133 -15.03 2.81 -21.52
N ARG A 134 -16.01 3.47 -20.90
CA ARG A 134 -17.30 2.92 -20.46
C ARG A 134 -17.15 1.72 -19.50
N ASP A 135 -16.07 1.66 -18.75
CA ASP A 135 -15.84 0.64 -17.73
C ASP A 135 -16.49 1.07 -16.40
N THR A 136 -17.76 0.70 -16.25
CA THR A 136 -18.55 1.03 -15.06
C THR A 136 -18.02 0.34 -13.80
N TYR A 137 -17.40 -0.84 -13.92
CA TYR A 137 -16.87 -1.58 -12.78
C TYR A 137 -15.68 -0.84 -12.14
N LEU A 138 -14.67 -0.47 -12.93
CA LEU A 138 -13.50 0.23 -12.43
C LEU A 138 -13.82 1.68 -12.05
N MET A 139 -14.77 2.32 -12.73
CA MET A 139 -15.27 3.64 -12.34
C MET A 139 -15.88 3.62 -10.93
N VAL A 140 -16.73 2.64 -10.63
CA VAL A 140 -17.32 2.44 -9.29
C VAL A 140 -16.25 2.20 -8.24
N ASN A 141 -15.25 1.36 -8.53
CA ASN A 141 -14.15 1.09 -7.62
C ASN A 141 -13.35 2.37 -7.29
N MET A 142 -13.05 3.20 -8.28
CA MET A 142 -12.32 4.46 -8.08
C MET A 142 -13.17 5.49 -7.31
N LEU A 143 -14.47 5.58 -7.58
CA LEU A 143 -15.39 6.41 -6.81
C LEU A 143 -15.43 5.98 -5.34
N SER A 144 -15.51 4.67 -5.08
CA SER A 144 -15.48 4.12 -3.72
C SER A 144 -14.15 4.41 -3.01
N GLU A 145 -13.01 4.21 -3.68
CA GLU A 145 -11.69 4.56 -3.12
C GLU A 145 -11.61 6.05 -2.78
N LYS A 146 -12.11 6.91 -3.67
CA LYS A 146 -12.15 8.36 -3.44
C LYS A 146 -13.02 8.72 -2.24
N ALA A 147 -14.20 8.12 -2.14
CA ALA A 147 -15.11 8.32 -1.02
C ALA A 147 -14.49 7.87 0.32
N ASN A 148 -13.82 6.71 0.34
CA ASN A 148 -13.11 6.24 1.53
C ASN A 148 -12.00 7.21 1.97
N ARG A 149 -11.30 7.87 1.03
CA ARG A 149 -10.32 8.91 1.35
C ARG A 149 -10.97 10.10 2.03
N TYR A 150 -12.12 10.56 1.54
CA TYR A 150 -12.88 11.61 2.18
C TYR A 150 -13.31 11.22 3.60
N VAL A 151 -13.73 9.95 3.84
CA VAL A 151 -14.09 9.48 5.20
C VAL A 151 -12.88 9.43 6.13
N TYR A 152 -11.83 8.72 5.75
CA TYR A 152 -10.78 8.32 6.70
C TYR A 152 -9.62 9.31 6.78
N VAL A 153 -9.37 10.11 5.75
CA VAL A 153 -8.25 11.04 5.68
C VAL A 153 -8.72 12.49 5.87
N GLU A 154 -9.62 12.95 5.00
CA GLU A 154 -10.02 14.35 4.98
C GLU A 154 -11.15 14.66 5.98
N LYS A 155 -11.85 13.63 6.48
CA LYS A 155 -13.04 13.76 7.34
C LYS A 155 -14.16 14.61 6.71
N ASP A 156 -14.17 14.67 5.37
CA ASP A 156 -15.21 15.35 4.60
C ASP A 156 -16.32 14.35 4.24
N TYR A 157 -17.17 14.09 5.22
CA TYR A 157 -18.26 13.13 5.08
C TYR A 157 -19.26 13.51 3.99
N LYS A 158 -19.46 14.81 3.72
CA LYS A 158 -20.36 15.27 2.66
C LYS A 158 -19.88 14.82 1.29
N LYS A 159 -18.61 15.08 0.96
CA LYS A 159 -18.02 14.61 -0.31
C LYS A 159 -17.95 13.09 -0.40
N ALA A 160 -17.72 12.41 0.74
CA ALA A 160 -17.75 10.96 0.78
C ALA A 160 -19.11 10.40 0.38
N ILE A 161 -20.19 10.94 0.96
CA ILE A 161 -21.57 10.57 0.67
C ILE A 161 -21.89 10.82 -0.81
N GLU A 162 -21.56 12.00 -1.35
CA GLU A 162 -21.77 12.34 -2.76
C GLU A 162 -21.07 11.32 -3.70
N ALA A 163 -19.82 10.96 -3.39
CA ALA A 163 -19.08 10.00 -4.20
C ALA A 163 -19.65 8.57 -4.09
N HIS A 164 -20.05 8.13 -2.89
CA HIS A 164 -20.71 6.83 -2.72
C HIS A 164 -22.08 6.77 -3.39
N LEU A 165 -22.89 7.82 -3.32
CA LEU A 165 -24.19 7.87 -4.01
C LEU A 165 -24.01 7.79 -5.52
N ARG A 166 -23.01 8.46 -6.10
CA ARG A 166 -22.67 8.32 -7.53
C ARG A 166 -22.28 6.88 -7.87
N ALA A 167 -21.51 6.22 -7.02
CA ALA A 167 -21.11 4.81 -7.23
C ALA A 167 -22.31 3.86 -7.18
N ILE A 168 -23.21 4.02 -6.19
CA ILE A 168 -24.44 3.21 -6.03
C ILE A 168 -25.40 3.41 -7.18
N ALA A 169 -25.54 4.63 -7.71
CA ALA A 169 -26.38 4.91 -8.88
C ALA A 169 -25.93 4.16 -10.14
N ILE A 170 -24.66 3.78 -10.24
CA ILE A 170 -24.13 2.98 -11.34
C ILE A 170 -24.30 1.49 -11.04
N ARG A 171 -23.97 1.07 -9.83
CA ARG A 171 -24.09 -0.32 -9.37
C ARG A 171 -24.26 -0.35 -7.85
N GLU A 172 -25.33 -0.96 -7.40
CA GLU A 172 -25.55 -1.23 -5.98
C GLU A 172 -24.89 -2.56 -5.59
N ASP A 173 -24.09 -2.53 -4.53
CA ASP A 173 -23.58 -3.74 -3.88
C ASP A 173 -23.47 -3.55 -2.35
N GLU A 174 -23.27 -4.65 -1.63
CA GLU A 174 -23.23 -4.65 -0.17
C GLU A 174 -22.12 -3.77 0.41
N GLY A 175 -20.95 -3.73 -0.25
CA GLY A 175 -19.81 -2.95 0.20
C GLY A 175 -20.03 -1.44 0.04
N LEU A 176 -20.66 -1.02 -1.04
CA LEU A 176 -21.02 0.38 -1.29
C LEU A 176 -22.09 0.86 -0.31
N CYS A 177 -23.15 0.05 -0.10
CA CYS A 177 -24.18 0.36 0.89
C CYS A 177 -23.59 0.47 2.29
N TYR A 178 -22.73 -0.47 2.68
CA TYR A 178 -22.02 -0.42 3.96
C TYR A 178 -21.17 0.86 4.11
N SER A 179 -20.34 1.18 3.12
CA SER A 179 -19.46 2.35 3.19
C SER A 179 -20.25 3.66 3.21
N LEU A 180 -21.34 3.74 2.46
CA LEU A 180 -22.25 4.89 2.50
C LEU A 180 -22.94 5.01 3.86
N GLY A 181 -23.43 3.90 4.43
CA GLY A 181 -24.02 3.87 5.76
C GLY A 181 -23.07 4.35 6.85
N ILE A 182 -21.80 3.94 6.79
CA ILE A 182 -20.76 4.44 7.69
C ILE A 182 -20.51 5.93 7.50
N ALA A 183 -20.36 6.41 6.26
CA ALA A 183 -20.14 7.84 5.99
C ALA A 183 -21.32 8.72 6.48
N MET A 184 -22.56 8.28 6.23
CA MET A 184 -23.78 8.95 6.71
C MET A 184 -23.88 8.94 8.23
N GLY A 185 -23.56 7.79 8.86
CA GLY A 185 -23.60 7.71 10.33
C GLY A 185 -22.57 8.62 10.98
N LEU A 186 -21.33 8.67 10.44
CA LEU A 186 -20.30 9.59 10.94
C LEU A 186 -20.69 11.08 10.77
N GLN A 187 -21.54 11.39 9.78
CA GLN A 187 -22.10 12.73 9.60
C GLN A 187 -23.29 13.00 10.56
N GLY A 188 -23.87 11.98 11.20
CA GLY A 188 -25.10 12.09 11.97
C GLY A 188 -26.37 12.11 11.12
N ASN A 189 -26.34 11.51 9.93
CA ASN A 189 -27.48 11.45 9.02
C ASN A 189 -28.35 10.22 9.32
N ASP A 190 -29.64 10.42 9.54
CA ASP A 190 -30.60 9.37 9.91
C ASP A 190 -30.74 8.25 8.86
N SER A 191 -30.45 8.54 7.60
CA SER A 191 -30.47 7.54 6.53
C SER A 191 -29.36 6.48 6.64
N ALA A 192 -28.40 6.65 7.56
CA ALA A 192 -27.34 5.68 7.79
C ALA A 192 -27.88 4.28 8.05
N SER A 193 -28.92 4.17 8.89
CA SER A 193 -29.53 2.88 9.23
C SER A 193 -30.12 2.17 8.01
N TYR A 194 -30.75 2.90 7.10
CA TYR A 194 -31.28 2.33 5.86
C TYR A 194 -30.20 1.64 5.03
N TYR A 195 -29.06 2.32 4.80
CA TYR A 195 -27.98 1.76 4.00
C TYR A 195 -27.23 0.63 4.71
N MET A 196 -27.10 0.69 6.04
CA MET A 196 -26.55 -0.42 6.83
C MET A 196 -27.44 -1.66 6.77
N ASP A 197 -28.76 -1.51 6.95
CA ASP A 197 -29.73 -2.62 6.82
C ASP A 197 -29.70 -3.19 5.40
N ARG A 198 -29.63 -2.34 4.36
CA ARG A 198 -29.51 -2.76 2.96
C ARG A 198 -28.22 -3.55 2.69
N SER A 199 -27.11 -3.12 3.27
CA SER A 199 -25.83 -3.85 3.14
C SER A 199 -25.90 -5.25 3.75
N ILE A 200 -26.55 -5.37 4.91
CA ILE A 200 -26.78 -6.64 5.60
C ILE A 200 -27.66 -7.57 4.77
N GLU A 201 -28.78 -7.06 4.23
CA GLU A 201 -29.65 -7.82 3.34
C GLU A 201 -28.89 -8.38 2.12
N LEU A 202 -28.06 -7.55 1.48
CA LEU A 202 -27.31 -7.94 0.29
C LEU A 202 -26.22 -8.98 0.62
N VAL A 203 -25.54 -8.87 1.75
CA VAL A 203 -24.50 -9.84 2.15
C VAL A 203 -25.11 -11.18 2.58
N GLU A 204 -26.31 -11.16 3.17
CA GLU A 204 -27.06 -12.40 3.51
C GLU A 204 -27.48 -13.18 2.28
N LYS A 205 -27.96 -12.48 1.24
CA LYS A 205 -28.29 -13.12 -0.06
C LYS A 205 -27.07 -13.83 -0.66
N LYS A 206 -25.85 -13.29 -0.42
CA LYS A 206 -24.60 -13.91 -0.85
C LYS A 206 -24.08 -15.03 0.07
N LYS A 207 -24.70 -15.22 1.24
CA LYS A 207 -24.31 -16.18 2.28
C LYS A 207 -22.86 -15.98 2.76
N ASP A 208 -22.34 -14.74 2.71
CA ASP A 208 -21.00 -14.39 3.17
C ASP A 208 -21.03 -14.06 4.68
N THR A 209 -20.94 -15.10 5.50
CA THR A 209 -20.97 -14.97 6.97
C THR A 209 -19.82 -14.09 7.50
N THR A 210 -18.66 -14.12 6.87
CA THR A 210 -17.51 -13.32 7.30
C THR A 210 -17.78 -11.83 7.18
N ARG A 211 -18.29 -11.40 6.02
CA ARG A 211 -18.70 -10.00 5.82
C ARG A 211 -19.89 -9.62 6.69
N LEU A 212 -20.85 -10.52 6.84
CA LEU A 212 -22.02 -10.29 7.68
C LEU A 212 -21.62 -9.96 9.13
N VAL A 213 -20.73 -10.77 9.72
CA VAL A 213 -20.20 -10.54 11.06
C VAL A 213 -19.48 -9.19 11.15
N HIS A 214 -18.69 -8.85 10.13
CA HIS A 214 -17.99 -7.56 10.09
C HIS A 214 -18.97 -6.36 10.01
N TYR A 215 -19.98 -6.44 9.17
CA TYR A 215 -20.98 -5.36 9.00
C TYR A 215 -21.85 -5.18 10.23
N LEU A 216 -22.35 -6.29 10.81
CA LEU A 216 -23.14 -6.24 12.05
C LEU A 216 -22.35 -5.60 13.21
N ARG A 217 -21.06 -5.91 13.34
CA ARG A 217 -20.21 -5.32 14.38
C ARG A 217 -20.11 -3.80 14.24
N ASN A 218 -19.76 -3.33 13.05
CA ASN A 218 -19.60 -1.90 12.83
C ASN A 218 -20.95 -1.15 12.93
N TYR A 219 -22.03 -1.81 12.54
CA TYR A 219 -23.37 -1.27 12.69
C TYR A 219 -23.77 -1.13 14.16
N ALA A 220 -23.54 -2.16 14.97
CA ALA A 220 -23.79 -2.09 16.41
C ALA A 220 -23.03 -0.95 17.07
N GLN A 221 -21.75 -0.75 16.69
CA GLN A 221 -20.93 0.35 17.18
C GLN A 221 -21.47 1.71 16.71
N LEU A 222 -21.85 1.84 15.45
CA LEU A 222 -22.45 3.07 14.91
C LEU A 222 -23.70 3.45 15.71
N LEU A 223 -24.59 2.48 15.92
CA LEU A 223 -25.85 2.68 16.64
C LEU A 223 -25.60 3.05 18.12
N SER A 224 -24.66 2.40 18.80
CA SER A 224 -24.43 2.65 20.22
C SER A 224 -23.66 3.94 20.47
N TYR A 225 -22.59 4.22 19.72
CA TYR A 225 -21.70 5.35 20.01
C TYR A 225 -22.09 6.65 19.31
N ILE A 226 -22.70 6.58 18.12
CA ILE A 226 -22.98 7.75 17.31
C ILE A 226 -24.48 8.06 17.33
N SER A 227 -25.31 7.14 16.86
CA SER A 227 -26.78 7.36 16.78
C SER A 227 -27.48 7.27 18.13
N ARG A 228 -26.85 6.60 19.12
CA ARG A 228 -27.41 6.36 20.46
C ARG A 228 -28.76 5.62 20.44
N ASP A 229 -29.02 4.85 19.40
CA ASP A 229 -30.14 3.94 19.33
C ASP A 229 -29.76 2.61 20.00
N TYR A 230 -29.79 2.63 21.35
CA TYR A 230 -29.36 1.50 22.17
C TYR A 230 -30.22 0.25 21.98
N LYS A 231 -31.51 0.45 21.65
CA LYS A 231 -32.43 -0.67 21.42
C LYS A 231 -32.02 -1.43 20.16
N LYS A 232 -31.88 -0.74 19.04
CA LYS A 232 -31.44 -1.35 17.77
C LYS A 232 -30.01 -1.86 17.86
N ALA A 233 -29.12 -1.15 18.56
CA ALA A 233 -27.74 -1.61 18.83
C ALA A 233 -27.73 -2.96 19.57
N ALA A 234 -28.60 -3.13 20.58
CA ALA A 234 -28.71 -4.40 21.30
C ALA A 234 -29.27 -5.53 20.43
N GLU A 235 -30.28 -5.25 19.58
CA GLU A 235 -30.83 -6.24 18.62
C GLU A 235 -29.75 -6.72 17.65
N VAL A 236 -29.01 -5.78 17.01
CA VAL A 236 -27.91 -6.09 16.10
C VAL A 236 -26.78 -6.84 16.78
N SER A 237 -26.45 -6.46 18.02
CA SER A 237 -25.39 -7.14 18.80
C SER A 237 -25.80 -8.56 19.20
N LYS A 238 -27.06 -8.81 19.58
CA LYS A 238 -27.56 -10.15 19.87
C LYS A 238 -27.47 -11.04 18.63
N ARG A 239 -27.81 -10.52 17.46
CA ARG A 239 -27.66 -11.22 16.19
C ARG A 239 -26.19 -11.54 15.87
N LEU A 240 -25.31 -10.56 16.05
CA LEU A 240 -23.86 -10.76 15.88
C LEU A 240 -23.35 -11.88 16.79
N ARG A 241 -23.77 -11.89 18.05
CA ARG A 241 -23.40 -12.89 19.05
C ARG A 241 -23.82 -14.30 18.65
N SER A 242 -25.03 -14.44 18.04
CA SER A 242 -25.52 -15.76 17.59
C SER A 242 -24.74 -16.34 16.41
N LEU A 243 -24.13 -15.50 15.57
CA LEU A 243 -23.34 -15.90 14.41
C LEU A 243 -21.88 -16.28 14.74
N ALA A 244 -21.36 -15.78 15.85
CA ALA A 244 -19.97 -15.97 16.25
C ALA A 244 -19.86 -16.35 17.73
N PRO A 245 -20.39 -17.53 18.15
CA PRO A 245 -20.57 -17.84 19.57
C PRO A 245 -19.28 -17.98 20.40
N ASP A 246 -18.15 -18.27 19.77
CA ASP A 246 -16.91 -18.65 20.47
C ASP A 246 -15.69 -17.74 20.25
N GLY A 247 -15.87 -16.57 19.65
CA GLY A 247 -14.78 -15.63 19.33
C GLY A 247 -14.39 -14.68 20.47
N GLY A 248 -13.12 -14.26 20.56
CA GLY A 248 -12.71 -13.12 21.44
C GLY A 248 -13.44 -11.82 21.10
N GLN A 249 -14.04 -11.75 19.93
CA GLN A 249 -14.91 -10.68 19.49
C GLN A 249 -16.29 -10.73 20.18
N VAL A 250 -16.71 -11.88 20.70
CA VAL A 250 -17.96 -12.02 21.44
C VAL A 250 -17.89 -11.26 22.78
N ALA A 251 -16.74 -11.29 23.46
CA ALA A 251 -16.55 -10.51 24.69
C ALA A 251 -16.72 -9.00 24.45
N MET A 252 -16.24 -8.49 23.32
CA MET A 252 -16.47 -7.08 22.92
C MET A 252 -17.94 -6.82 22.58
N THR A 253 -18.63 -7.80 21.97
CA THR A 253 -20.07 -7.70 21.69
C THR A 253 -20.88 -7.68 22.99
N ASP A 254 -20.50 -8.51 23.98
CA ASP A 254 -21.13 -8.54 25.30
C ASP A 254 -20.92 -7.21 26.06
N LEU A 255 -19.77 -6.54 25.87
CA LEU A 255 -19.58 -5.17 26.40
C LEU A 255 -20.49 -4.14 25.73
N VAL A 256 -20.69 -4.20 24.41
CA VAL A 256 -21.65 -3.33 23.71
C VAL A 256 -23.08 -3.59 24.21
N LEU A 257 -23.46 -4.85 24.42
CA LEU A 257 -24.75 -5.22 24.99
C LEU A 257 -24.90 -4.69 26.42
N THR A 258 -23.86 -4.83 27.26
CA THR A 258 -23.81 -4.28 28.62
C THR A 258 -24.08 -2.79 28.61
N GLU A 259 -23.38 -2.05 27.72
CA GLU A 259 -23.57 -0.59 27.57
C GLU A 259 -25.00 -0.23 27.14
N CYS A 260 -25.51 -0.91 26.12
CA CYS A 260 -26.86 -0.66 25.61
C CYS A 260 -27.91 -0.85 26.71
N PHE A 261 -27.86 -1.98 27.44
CA PHE A 261 -28.81 -2.28 28.52
C PHE A 261 -28.66 -1.33 29.69
N LEU A 262 -27.43 -0.95 30.06
CA LEU A 262 -27.19 0.07 31.08
C LEU A 262 -27.80 1.42 30.71
N LYS A 263 -27.63 1.86 29.43
CA LYS A 263 -28.23 3.10 28.93
C LYS A 263 -29.74 3.06 28.84
N MET A 264 -30.35 1.90 28.65
CA MET A 264 -31.79 1.67 28.69
C MET A 264 -32.34 1.53 30.12
N GLY A 265 -31.50 1.45 31.14
CA GLY A 265 -31.89 1.22 32.55
C GLY A 265 -32.18 -0.23 32.89
N GLU A 266 -31.91 -1.17 32.01
CA GLU A 266 -32.15 -2.61 32.18
C GLU A 266 -30.94 -3.27 32.88
N LEU A 267 -30.78 -3.01 34.18
CA LEU A 267 -29.58 -3.37 34.94
C LEU A 267 -29.32 -4.88 35.01
N ASP A 268 -30.37 -5.71 35.05
CA ASP A 268 -30.19 -7.18 35.13
C ASP A 268 -29.69 -7.73 33.80
N SER A 269 -30.21 -7.21 32.68
CA SER A 269 -29.71 -7.56 31.38
C SER A 269 -28.25 -7.07 31.19
N ALA A 270 -27.92 -5.88 31.66
CA ALA A 270 -26.56 -5.35 31.63
C ALA A 270 -25.57 -6.25 32.42
N GLN A 271 -25.97 -6.63 33.67
CA GLN A 271 -25.16 -7.53 34.51
C GLN A 271 -24.95 -8.89 33.81
N TYR A 272 -26.04 -9.46 33.26
CA TYR A 272 -25.98 -10.74 32.57
C TYR A 272 -24.91 -10.75 31.45
N TYR A 273 -24.94 -9.75 30.57
CA TYR A 273 -23.97 -9.71 29.47
C TYR A 273 -22.55 -9.38 29.93
N LEU A 274 -22.39 -8.57 30.99
CA LEU A 274 -21.09 -8.32 31.59
C LEU A 274 -20.46 -9.62 32.14
N ASP A 275 -21.26 -10.45 32.81
CA ASP A 275 -20.80 -11.73 33.36
C ASP A 275 -20.48 -12.75 32.26
N GLN A 276 -21.27 -12.77 31.16
CA GLN A 276 -20.97 -13.59 29.99
C GLN A 276 -19.63 -13.23 29.38
N GLY A 277 -19.39 -11.92 29.16
CA GLY A 277 -18.13 -11.43 28.62
C GLY A 277 -16.94 -11.77 29.51
N ARG A 278 -17.07 -11.65 30.83
CA ARG A 278 -16.03 -12.07 31.81
C ARG A 278 -15.71 -13.56 31.71
N ALA A 279 -16.73 -14.41 31.66
CA ALA A 279 -16.55 -15.86 31.57
C ALA A 279 -15.80 -16.26 30.29
N LEU A 280 -16.00 -15.54 29.19
CA LEU A 280 -15.30 -15.73 27.90
C LEU A 280 -13.84 -15.30 27.98
N LEU A 281 -13.54 -14.17 28.63
CA LEU A 281 -12.16 -13.67 28.80
C LEU A 281 -11.34 -14.51 29.77
N ALA A 282 -11.95 -15.06 30.80
CA ALA A 282 -11.27 -15.95 31.76
C ALA A 282 -10.67 -17.21 31.10
N ARG A 283 -11.19 -17.58 29.91
CA ARG A 283 -10.73 -18.73 29.11
C ARG A 283 -9.63 -18.40 28.10
N ARG A 284 -9.21 -17.14 28.01
CA ARG A 284 -8.25 -16.65 26.98
C ARG A 284 -7.18 -15.76 27.60
N GLU A 285 -6.11 -15.48 26.84
CA GLU A 285 -5.12 -14.48 27.23
C GLU A 285 -5.77 -13.12 27.52
N LYS A 286 -5.48 -12.61 28.73
CA LYS A 286 -6.06 -11.39 29.26
C LYS A 286 -5.68 -10.16 28.42
N LEU A 287 -6.63 -9.62 27.69
CA LEU A 287 -6.53 -8.26 27.14
C LEU A 287 -6.83 -7.25 28.27
N LEU A 288 -5.79 -6.67 28.86
CA LEU A 288 -5.85 -5.73 29.99
C LEU A 288 -6.88 -4.61 29.77
N SER A 289 -7.00 -4.11 28.55
CA SER A 289 -7.98 -3.08 28.15
C SER A 289 -9.43 -3.54 28.33
N THR A 290 -9.72 -4.80 28.05
CA THR A 290 -11.09 -5.35 28.14
C THR A 290 -11.49 -5.63 29.58
N GLU A 291 -10.56 -6.11 30.42
CA GLU A 291 -10.79 -6.26 31.88
C GLU A 291 -11.10 -4.91 32.54
N ASN A 292 -10.36 -3.87 32.13
CA ASN A 292 -10.59 -2.52 32.64
C ASN A 292 -11.97 -1.97 32.26
N MET A 293 -12.42 -2.20 31.03
CA MET A 293 -13.77 -1.82 30.61
C MET A 293 -14.85 -2.58 31.39
N MET A 294 -14.66 -3.87 31.65
CA MET A 294 -15.60 -4.66 32.45
C MET A 294 -15.68 -4.18 33.90
N THR A 295 -14.55 -3.76 34.47
CA THR A 295 -14.50 -3.15 35.80
C THR A 295 -15.24 -1.83 35.85
N TYR A 296 -15.10 -1.01 34.83
CA TYR A 296 -15.81 0.24 34.69
C TYR A 296 -17.34 0.03 34.63
N TYR A 297 -17.80 -0.87 33.73
CA TYR A 297 -19.23 -1.15 33.60
C TYR A 297 -19.83 -1.76 34.88
N GLN A 298 -19.08 -2.62 35.61
CA GLN A 298 -19.52 -3.10 36.91
C GLN A 298 -19.71 -1.95 37.89
N GLY A 299 -18.76 -1.02 37.94
CA GLY A 299 -18.89 0.14 38.84
C GLY A 299 -20.11 1.02 38.49
N LEU A 300 -20.45 1.14 37.20
CA LEU A 300 -21.65 1.86 36.77
C LEU A 300 -22.95 1.13 37.17
N ILE A 301 -23.01 -0.18 37.02
CA ILE A 301 -24.16 -1.00 37.43
C ILE A 301 -24.35 -0.91 38.96
N ASP A 302 -23.27 -1.09 39.75
CA ASP A 302 -23.29 -1.02 41.20
C ASP A 302 -23.74 0.37 41.67
N TYR A 303 -23.21 1.44 41.06
CA TYR A 303 -23.66 2.80 41.39
C TYR A 303 -25.13 3.03 41.07
N THR A 304 -25.60 2.55 39.93
CA THR A 304 -27.01 2.76 39.52
C THR A 304 -27.96 1.98 40.43
N ARG A 305 -27.58 0.74 40.90
CA ARG A 305 -28.37 -0.10 41.79
C ARG A 305 -28.38 0.39 43.22
N HIS A 306 -27.18 0.69 43.75
CA HIS A 306 -26.97 0.86 45.18
C HIS A 306 -26.61 2.28 45.59
N ARG A 307 -26.42 3.18 44.62
CA ARG A 307 -25.86 4.54 44.81
C ARG A 307 -24.49 4.54 45.51
N THR A 308 -23.84 3.40 45.53
CA THR A 308 -22.48 3.24 46.05
C THR A 308 -21.47 3.29 44.88
N PHE A 309 -20.44 4.09 45.05
CA PHE A 309 -19.45 4.31 43.99
C PHE A 309 -18.07 4.03 44.58
N ASP A 310 -17.41 3.01 44.11
CA ASP A 310 -16.02 2.72 44.46
C ASP A 310 -15.10 3.65 43.61
N PHE A 311 -14.89 4.84 44.14
CA PHE A 311 -14.05 5.86 43.48
C PHE A 311 -12.62 5.37 43.25
N LEU A 312 -12.03 4.61 44.18
CA LEU A 312 -10.67 4.09 44.02
C LEU A 312 -10.56 3.08 42.89
N LYS A 313 -11.59 2.29 42.66
CA LYS A 313 -11.63 1.33 41.57
C LYS A 313 -11.71 2.00 40.20
N VAL A 314 -12.48 3.09 40.10
CA VAL A 314 -12.58 3.90 38.88
C VAL A 314 -11.31 4.71 38.61
N MET A 315 -10.66 5.24 39.66
CA MET A 315 -9.35 5.90 39.52
C MET A 315 -8.28 4.93 38.99
N ARG A 316 -8.18 3.73 39.56
CA ARG A 316 -7.23 2.70 39.05
C ARG A 316 -7.48 2.34 37.60
N TYR A 317 -8.76 2.29 37.19
CA TYR A 317 -9.11 2.10 35.78
C TYR A 317 -8.60 3.26 34.91
N ASN A 318 -8.87 4.51 35.33
CA ASN A 318 -8.44 5.69 34.59
C ASN A 318 -6.91 5.77 34.48
N ASP A 319 -6.18 5.48 35.56
CA ASP A 319 -4.71 5.44 35.57
C ASP A 319 -4.18 4.33 34.66
N SER A 320 -4.82 3.17 34.65
CA SER A 320 -4.46 2.06 33.77
C SER A 320 -4.66 2.43 32.29
N VAL A 321 -5.79 3.06 31.94
CA VAL A 321 -6.05 3.55 30.56
C VAL A 321 -5.04 4.62 30.16
N HIS A 322 -4.76 5.57 31.08
CA HIS A 322 -3.80 6.64 30.83
C HIS A 322 -2.40 6.09 30.60
N ASN A 323 -1.94 5.16 31.43
CA ASN A 323 -0.65 4.50 31.28
C ASN A 323 -0.56 3.67 30.00
N ALA A 324 -1.64 2.98 29.61
CA ALA A 324 -1.68 2.22 28.35
C ALA A 324 -1.62 3.16 27.14
N LEU A 325 -2.32 4.30 27.18
CA LEU A 325 -2.26 5.32 26.14
C LEU A 325 -0.87 5.97 26.04
N TYR A 326 -0.24 6.27 27.16
CA TYR A 326 1.13 6.79 27.20
C TYR A 326 2.14 5.78 26.63
N ALA A 327 2.01 4.51 26.99
CA ALA A 327 2.86 3.45 26.44
C ALA A 327 2.68 3.27 24.94
N LEU A 328 1.43 3.36 24.45
CA LEU A 328 1.12 3.30 23.02
C LEU A 328 1.71 4.50 22.28
N GLN A 329 1.49 5.71 22.82
CA GLN A 329 1.98 6.95 22.22
C GLN A 329 3.51 6.99 22.15
N SER A 330 4.20 6.57 23.24
CA SER A 330 5.66 6.45 23.26
C SER A 330 6.19 5.40 22.27
N THR A 331 5.44 4.32 22.05
CA THR A 331 5.80 3.28 21.07
C THR A 331 5.63 3.78 19.63
N ILE A 332 4.57 4.55 19.36
CA ILE A 332 4.35 5.19 18.05
C ILE A 332 5.46 6.21 17.78
N GLN A 333 5.75 7.09 18.76
CA GLN A 333 6.79 8.10 18.64
C GLN A 333 8.18 7.48 18.37
N ARG A 334 8.56 6.42 19.08
CA ARG A 334 9.82 5.68 18.82
C ARG A 334 9.85 5.04 17.43
N LYS A 335 8.73 4.55 16.93
CA LYS A 335 8.65 4.01 15.55
C LYS A 335 8.81 5.10 14.50
N ASP A 336 8.25 6.28 14.74
CA ASP A 336 8.35 7.39 13.82
C ASP A 336 9.77 7.98 13.82
N GLU A 337 10.41 8.15 14.99
CA GLU A 337 11.82 8.54 15.13
C GLU A 337 12.76 7.53 14.46
N SER A 338 12.50 6.23 14.62
CA SER A 338 13.27 5.17 13.94
C SER A 338 13.11 5.21 12.43
N LYS A 339 11.90 5.49 11.92
CA LYS A 339 11.66 5.64 10.46
C LYS A 339 12.33 6.88 9.90
N GLU A 340 12.32 7.99 10.64
CA GLU A 340 12.95 9.23 10.23
C GLU A 340 14.48 9.07 10.22
N SER A 341 15.08 8.42 11.22
CA SER A 341 16.52 8.14 11.24
C SER A 341 16.96 7.20 10.10
N LEU A 342 16.16 6.16 9.78
CA LEU A 342 16.41 5.28 8.63
C LEU A 342 16.26 6.01 7.28
N SER A 343 15.28 6.90 7.18
CA SER A 343 15.08 7.72 5.98
C SER A 343 16.25 8.68 5.75
N ASN A 344 16.74 9.33 6.82
CA ASN A 344 17.87 10.22 6.77
C ASN A 344 19.18 9.49 6.45
N ALA A 345 19.41 8.29 7.02
CA ALA A 345 20.55 7.45 6.69
C ALA A 345 20.54 7.00 5.23
N ASN A 346 19.38 6.61 4.70
CA ASN A 346 19.23 6.25 3.29
C ASN A 346 19.46 7.44 2.35
N LEU A 347 19.03 8.64 2.76
CA LEU A 347 19.26 9.86 1.99
C LEU A 347 20.77 10.19 1.95
N GLN A 348 21.46 10.10 3.09
CA GLN A 348 22.91 10.28 3.17
C GLN A 348 23.67 9.29 2.26
N LEU A 349 23.35 8.00 2.34
CA LEU A 349 23.95 6.97 1.48
C LEU A 349 23.71 7.24 -0.01
N THR A 350 22.54 7.80 -0.35
CA THR A 350 22.23 8.16 -1.73
C THR A 350 23.06 9.34 -2.22
N VAL A 351 23.26 10.36 -1.38
CA VAL A 351 24.11 11.53 -1.66
C VAL A 351 25.58 11.10 -1.81
N GLU A 352 26.11 10.32 -0.86
CA GLU A 352 27.49 9.80 -0.93
C GLU A 352 27.73 8.97 -2.20
N ARG A 353 26.75 8.17 -2.61
CA ARG A 353 26.83 7.38 -3.85
C ARG A 353 26.84 8.26 -5.10
N GLN A 354 26.06 9.35 -5.11
CA GLN A 354 26.05 10.31 -6.21
C GLN A 354 27.36 11.09 -6.29
N GLU A 355 27.91 11.51 -5.14
CA GLU A 355 29.22 12.19 -5.08
C GLU A 355 30.35 11.28 -5.57
N ALA A 356 30.34 10.00 -5.17
CA ALA A 356 31.31 9.02 -5.67
C ALA A 356 31.21 8.81 -7.18
N GLN A 357 29.98 8.76 -7.72
CA GLN A 357 29.75 8.65 -9.17
C GLN A 357 30.24 9.88 -9.94
N LEU A 358 29.98 11.08 -9.43
CA LEU A 358 30.45 12.33 -10.02
C LEU A 358 31.98 12.42 -10.00
N THR A 359 32.62 12.01 -8.92
CA THR A 359 34.07 11.96 -8.79
C THR A 359 34.69 11.00 -9.79
N LEU A 360 34.09 9.80 -9.94
CA LEU A 360 34.54 8.81 -10.91
C LEU A 360 34.41 9.33 -12.36
N LEU A 361 33.32 10.00 -12.66
CA LEU A 361 33.09 10.63 -13.99
C LEU A 361 34.09 11.74 -14.28
N ALA A 362 34.40 12.58 -13.28
CA ALA A 362 35.42 13.62 -13.39
C ALA A 362 36.82 13.03 -13.63
N CYS A 363 37.19 11.95 -12.93
CA CYS A 363 38.45 11.24 -13.14
C CYS A 363 38.53 10.64 -14.54
N LEU A 364 37.45 10.04 -15.04
CA LEU A 364 37.40 9.49 -16.40
C LEU A 364 37.53 10.58 -17.47
N LEU A 365 36.87 11.72 -17.30
CA LEU A 365 37.00 12.88 -18.18
C LEU A 365 38.44 13.40 -18.21
N LEU A 366 39.09 13.48 -17.05
CA LEU A 366 40.48 13.91 -16.93
C LEU A 366 41.43 12.95 -17.64
N LEU A 367 41.21 11.65 -17.54
CA LEU A 367 41.96 10.62 -18.28
C LEU A 367 41.77 10.74 -19.81
N VAL A 368 40.54 11.01 -20.28
CA VAL A 368 40.26 11.21 -21.70
C VAL A 368 40.95 12.46 -22.22
N VAL A 369 40.88 13.56 -21.48
CA VAL A 369 41.54 14.83 -21.87
C VAL A 369 43.06 14.69 -21.88
N THR A 370 43.65 14.10 -20.84
CA THR A 370 45.11 13.90 -20.77
C THR A 370 45.60 12.89 -21.79
N GLY A 371 44.89 11.76 -21.96
CA GLY A 371 45.18 10.76 -22.98
C GLY A 371 45.05 11.27 -24.42
N GLY A 372 43.98 12.04 -24.67
CA GLY A 372 43.75 12.72 -25.93
C GLY A 372 44.84 13.75 -26.21
N GLY A 373 45.18 14.58 -25.23
CA GLY A 373 46.27 15.58 -25.33
C GLY A 373 47.64 14.89 -25.64
N ALA A 374 47.97 13.83 -24.94
CA ALA A 374 49.19 13.04 -25.18
C ALA A 374 49.22 12.41 -26.59
N PHE A 375 48.08 11.89 -27.04
CA PHE A 375 47.96 11.31 -28.40
C PHE A 375 48.17 12.39 -29.46
N PHE A 376 47.56 13.56 -29.35
CA PHE A 376 47.76 14.67 -30.32
C PHE A 376 49.17 15.21 -30.27
N TYR A 377 49.80 15.30 -29.08
CA TYR A 377 51.19 15.71 -28.94
C TYR A 377 52.15 14.71 -29.61
N ILE A 378 51.98 13.42 -29.38
CA ILE A 378 52.81 12.40 -30.04
C ILE A 378 52.64 12.40 -31.55
N ARG A 379 51.37 12.55 -32.00
CA ARG A 379 51.09 12.65 -33.45
C ARG A 379 51.72 13.88 -34.10
N ALA A 380 51.62 15.05 -33.47
CA ALA A 380 52.24 16.29 -33.96
C ALA A 380 53.79 16.20 -33.96
N ARG A 381 54.36 15.54 -32.92
CA ARG A 381 55.81 15.32 -32.86
C ARG A 381 56.30 14.37 -33.98
N ARG A 382 55.54 13.28 -34.24
CA ARG A 382 55.83 12.39 -35.38
C ARG A 382 55.76 13.12 -36.71
N HIS A 383 54.75 13.95 -36.92
CA HIS A 383 54.62 14.72 -38.16
C HIS A 383 55.81 15.65 -38.37
N ARG A 384 56.28 16.35 -37.34
CA ARG A 384 57.47 17.20 -37.39
C ARG A 384 58.76 16.41 -37.64
N LEU A 385 58.88 15.20 -37.13
CA LEU A 385 60.03 14.35 -37.41
C LEU A 385 60.06 13.91 -38.88
N ILE A 386 58.92 13.49 -39.42
CA ILE A 386 58.81 13.11 -40.86
C ILE A 386 59.14 14.30 -41.77
N GLU A 387 58.61 15.50 -41.47
CA GLU A 387 58.93 16.72 -42.20
C GLU A 387 60.45 17.09 -42.15
N ALA A 388 61.06 16.86 -40.97
CA ALA A 388 62.51 17.07 -40.82
C ALA A 388 63.33 16.07 -41.58
N GLU A 389 62.92 14.79 -41.59
CA GLU A 389 63.57 13.75 -42.41
C GLU A 389 63.47 14.02 -43.90
N GLU A 390 62.31 14.43 -44.40
CA GLU A 390 62.11 14.83 -45.79
C GLU A 390 62.97 16.05 -46.19
N ARG A 391 63.11 17.06 -45.31
CA ARG A 391 64.00 18.20 -45.52
C ARG A 391 65.46 17.79 -45.58
N ILE A 392 65.91 16.88 -44.70
CA ILE A 392 67.29 16.36 -44.71
C ILE A 392 67.55 15.56 -45.97
N GLU A 393 66.60 14.75 -46.42
CA GLU A 393 66.74 14.01 -47.66
C GLU A 393 66.81 14.91 -48.90
N THR A 394 65.98 15.98 -48.91
CA THR A 394 66.00 16.99 -49.97
C THR A 394 67.34 17.75 -50.01
N LEU A 395 67.88 18.15 -48.85
CA LEU A 395 69.18 18.78 -48.71
C LEU A 395 70.31 17.86 -49.17
N ASN A 396 70.23 16.61 -48.81
CA ASN A 396 71.22 15.61 -49.26
C ASN A 396 71.20 15.38 -50.78
N ARG A 397 70.04 15.39 -51.41
CA ARG A 397 69.87 15.33 -52.87
C ARG A 397 70.48 16.57 -53.51
N LEU A 398 70.17 17.79 -53.03
CA LEU A 398 70.74 19.02 -53.52
C LEU A 398 72.28 19.06 -53.39
N LEU A 399 72.83 18.59 -52.28
CA LEU A 399 74.27 18.45 -52.04
C LEU A 399 74.89 17.48 -53.02
N ALA A 400 74.27 16.32 -53.27
CA ALA A 400 74.75 15.31 -54.20
C ALA A 400 74.75 15.85 -55.66
N ASP A 401 73.75 16.65 -56.02
CA ASP A 401 73.68 17.29 -57.35
C ASP A 401 74.72 18.43 -57.52
N ALA A 402 74.99 19.18 -56.44
CA ALA A 402 76.01 20.22 -56.44
C ALA A 402 77.43 19.62 -56.53
N THR A 403 77.69 18.42 -55.99
CA THR A 403 78.97 17.73 -56.08
C THR A 403 79.25 16.98 -57.42
N LYS A 404 78.20 16.80 -58.20
CA LYS A 404 78.29 16.19 -59.51
C LYS A 404 78.55 17.23 -60.68
N GLY A 405 78.42 18.52 -60.34
CA GLY A 405 78.60 19.61 -61.25
C GLY A 405 79.96 20.35 -61.20
N GLN A 406 80.90 19.80 -60.39
CA GLN A 406 82.33 20.15 -60.44
C GLN A 406 83.11 18.97 -61.08
#